data_175a5dabc48685491ffd2eedffdf2172
#
_entry.id   175a5dabc48685491ffd2eedffdf2172
#
_cell.length_a   1.000
_cell.length_b   1.000
_cell.length_c   1.000
_cell.angle_alpha   90.00
_cell.angle_beta   90.00
_cell.angle_gamma   90.00
#
_symmetry.space_group_name_H-M   'P 1'
#
loop_
_entity.id
_entity.type
_entity.pdbx_description
1 polymer ?
#
loop_
_entity_poly.entity_id
_entity_poly.type
_entity_poly.pdbx_seq_one_letter_code
_entity_poly.pdbx_strand_id
1 'polypeptide(L)'
;MPDHEATHLLPPRAASIVLARRAVEALPLEPARTGEVKLIVSELVTNSIEHGRLGAHDRIELRALVDGRGALHMEVRDPGPGPQPDAARGMGWRILERMADRWGSDRSDGLARVWFELDAVPPG
;
A
#
# COMPACT_ATOMS: atom_id res chain seq x y z
N MET A 1 2.20 10.73 -21.29
CA MET A 1 1.38 11.15 -20.15
C MET A 1 2.28 11.42 -18.96
N PRO A 2 2.04 12.48 -18.19
CA PRO A 2 2.82 12.72 -17.00
C PRO A 2 2.53 11.67 -15.93
N ASP A 3 3.47 11.50 -15.04
CA ASP A 3 3.29 10.62 -13.89
C ASP A 3 2.27 11.23 -12.92
N HIS A 4 1.60 10.39 -12.18
CA HIS A 4 0.65 10.81 -11.14
C HIS A 4 1.16 10.33 -9.79
N GLU A 5 1.40 11.25 -8.87
CA GLU A 5 1.83 10.96 -7.51
C GLU A 5 0.78 11.40 -6.51
N ALA A 6 0.62 10.61 -5.45
CA ALA A 6 -0.27 10.96 -4.35
C ALA A 6 0.32 10.46 -3.04
N THR A 7 0.16 11.24 -1.97
CA THR A 7 0.57 10.90 -0.62
C THR A 7 -0.55 11.23 0.34
N HIS A 8 -0.89 10.28 1.20
CA HIS A 8 -1.92 10.45 2.22
C HIS A 8 -1.37 10.05 3.58
N LEU A 9 -1.65 10.87 4.60
CA LEU A 9 -1.34 10.56 5.99
C LEU A 9 -2.62 10.14 6.68
N LEU A 10 -2.66 8.92 7.18
CA LEU A 10 -3.86 8.30 7.73
C LEU A 10 -3.70 8.05 9.22
N PRO A 11 -4.74 8.37 10.04
CA PRO A 11 -4.70 8.01 11.46
C PRO A 11 -4.74 6.48 11.64
N PRO A 12 -4.16 5.95 12.74
CA PRO A 12 -4.08 4.49 12.94
C PRO A 12 -5.40 3.93 13.50
N ARG A 13 -6.46 4.02 12.72
CA ARG A 13 -7.77 3.52 13.11
C ARG A 13 -8.52 2.95 11.90
N ALA A 14 -9.54 2.12 12.17
CA ALA A 14 -10.27 1.38 11.14
C ALA A 14 -10.83 2.25 10.01
N ALA A 15 -11.26 3.48 10.31
CA ALA A 15 -11.75 4.41 9.29
C ALA A 15 -10.74 4.66 8.18
N SER A 16 -9.45 4.52 8.46
CA SER A 16 -8.39 4.74 7.48
C SER A 16 -8.36 3.68 6.38
N ILE A 17 -8.94 2.51 6.61
CA ILE A 17 -9.07 1.47 5.57
C ILE A 17 -9.97 2.00 4.45
N VAL A 18 -11.09 2.64 4.82
CA VAL A 18 -11.99 3.26 3.84
C VAL A 18 -11.29 4.40 3.10
N LEU A 19 -10.56 5.24 3.83
CA LEU A 19 -9.82 6.36 3.23
C LEU A 19 -8.76 5.87 2.24
N ALA A 20 -8.04 4.80 2.59
CA ALA A 20 -7.05 4.21 1.72
C ALA A 20 -7.68 3.67 0.42
N ARG A 21 -8.82 3.01 0.53
CA ARG A 21 -9.54 2.50 -0.64
C ARG A 21 -9.99 3.64 -1.56
N ARG A 22 -10.48 4.74 -0.98
CA ARG A 22 -10.85 5.94 -1.75
C ARG A 22 -9.64 6.56 -2.44
N ALA A 23 -8.49 6.58 -1.78
CA ALA A 23 -7.25 7.06 -2.39
C ALA A 23 -6.90 6.23 -3.64
N VAL A 24 -7.07 4.91 -3.58
CA VAL A 24 -6.85 4.04 -4.74
C VAL A 24 -7.83 4.35 -5.86
N GLU A 25 -9.10 4.57 -5.54
CA GLU A 25 -10.12 4.92 -6.53
C GLU A 25 -9.80 6.20 -7.30
N ALA A 26 -9.06 7.13 -6.68
CA ALA A 26 -8.66 8.37 -7.30
C ALA A 26 -7.46 8.23 -8.24
N LEU A 27 -6.79 7.07 -8.26
CA LEU A 27 -5.63 6.85 -9.12
C LEU A 27 -6.08 6.54 -10.57
N PRO A 28 -5.30 6.96 -11.57
CA PRO A 28 -5.61 6.68 -12.96
C PRO A 28 -5.26 5.24 -13.35
N LEU A 29 -5.99 4.29 -12.80
CA LEU A 29 -5.82 2.86 -13.03
C LEU A 29 -7.00 2.31 -13.85
N GLU A 30 -6.77 1.20 -14.55
CA GLU A 30 -7.87 0.49 -15.18
C GLU A 30 -8.83 -0.06 -14.12
N PRO A 31 -10.15 -0.07 -14.39
CA PRO A 31 -11.15 -0.49 -13.40
C PRO A 31 -10.90 -1.87 -12.78
N ALA A 32 -10.49 -2.86 -13.59
CA ALA A 32 -10.20 -4.19 -13.07
C ALA A 32 -9.02 -4.18 -12.11
N ARG A 33 -8.01 -3.37 -12.39
CA ARG A 33 -6.82 -3.24 -11.55
C ARG A 33 -7.14 -2.51 -10.25
N THR A 34 -8.04 -1.54 -10.29
CA THR A 34 -8.47 -0.77 -9.11
C THR A 34 -8.95 -1.70 -8.00
N GLY A 35 -9.77 -2.69 -8.32
CA GLY A 35 -10.27 -3.66 -7.34
C GLY A 35 -9.14 -4.47 -6.67
N GLU A 36 -8.17 -4.93 -7.47
CA GLU A 36 -7.02 -5.66 -6.95
C GLU A 36 -6.18 -4.79 -6.02
N VAL A 37 -5.89 -3.56 -6.43
CA VAL A 37 -5.07 -2.63 -5.64
C VAL A 37 -5.78 -2.26 -4.34
N LYS A 38 -7.10 -2.05 -4.37
CA LYS A 38 -7.88 -1.80 -3.15
C LYS A 38 -7.75 -2.94 -2.15
N LEU A 39 -7.75 -4.17 -2.62
CA LEU A 39 -7.60 -5.34 -1.75
C LEU A 39 -6.22 -5.38 -1.12
N ILE A 40 -5.17 -5.20 -1.90
CA ILE A 40 -3.80 -5.17 -1.39
C ILE A 40 -3.64 -4.07 -0.35
N VAL A 41 -4.03 -2.85 -0.68
CA VAL A 41 -3.85 -1.68 0.19
C VAL A 41 -4.67 -1.85 1.48
N SER A 42 -5.88 -2.39 1.39
CA SER A 42 -6.70 -2.66 2.58
C SER A 42 -5.98 -3.58 3.55
N GLU A 43 -5.34 -4.63 3.05
CA GLU A 43 -4.59 -5.57 3.88
C GLU A 43 -3.34 -4.93 4.49
N LEU A 44 -2.61 -4.14 3.73
CA LEU A 44 -1.40 -3.48 4.22
C LEU A 44 -1.72 -2.43 5.29
N VAL A 45 -2.76 -1.63 5.09
CA VAL A 45 -3.19 -0.64 6.08
C VAL A 45 -3.73 -1.34 7.34
N THR A 46 -4.49 -2.41 7.17
CA THR A 46 -4.98 -3.22 8.29
C THR A 46 -3.82 -3.76 9.11
N ASN A 47 -2.78 -4.27 8.46
CA ASN A 47 -1.59 -4.78 9.13
C ASN A 47 -0.89 -3.68 9.95
N SER A 48 -0.76 -2.48 9.41
CA SER A 48 -0.19 -1.35 10.15
C SER A 48 -1.03 -1.02 11.39
N ILE A 49 -2.35 -1.00 11.26
CA ILE A 49 -3.26 -0.71 12.39
C ILE A 49 -3.16 -1.78 13.47
N GLU A 50 -3.19 -3.05 13.08
CA GLU A 50 -3.24 -4.16 14.03
C GLU A 50 -1.88 -4.51 14.64
N HIS A 51 -0.81 -4.39 13.89
CA HIS A 51 0.51 -4.88 14.29
C HIS A 51 1.59 -3.82 14.41
N GLY A 52 1.31 -2.59 13.97
CA GLY A 52 2.27 -1.50 14.01
C GLY A 52 2.51 -0.90 15.39
N ARG A 53 1.67 -1.23 16.36
CA ARG A 53 1.74 -0.67 17.73
C ARG A 53 1.74 0.86 17.71
N LEU A 54 0.89 1.44 16.89
CA LEU A 54 0.85 2.88 16.66
C LEU A 54 0.07 3.60 17.74
N GLY A 55 0.61 4.74 18.20
CA GLY A 55 -0.09 5.64 19.11
C GLY A 55 -1.04 6.56 18.35
N ALA A 56 -1.91 7.24 19.10
CA ALA A 56 -2.95 8.11 18.53
C ALA A 56 -2.39 9.22 17.63
N HIS A 57 -1.16 9.67 17.88
CA HIS A 57 -0.52 10.73 17.10
C HIS A 57 0.33 10.22 15.94
N ASP A 58 0.55 8.93 15.87
CA ASP A 58 1.26 8.33 14.74
C ASP A 58 0.39 8.38 13.50
N ARG A 59 1.04 8.30 12.33
CA ARG A 59 0.33 8.29 11.04
C ARG A 59 0.85 7.17 10.17
N ILE A 60 -0.05 6.60 9.40
CA ILE A 60 0.26 5.66 8.33
C ILE A 60 0.38 6.48 7.06
N GLU A 61 1.51 6.40 6.40
CA GLU A 61 1.73 7.11 5.14
C GLU A 61 1.46 6.18 3.97
N LEU A 62 0.54 6.56 3.12
CA LEU A 62 0.22 5.85 1.89
C LEU A 62 0.74 6.68 0.72
N ARG A 63 1.67 6.11 -0.04
CA ARG A 63 2.23 6.76 -1.24
C ARG A 63 1.90 5.95 -2.48
N ALA A 64 1.59 6.64 -3.55
CA ALA A 64 1.31 6.01 -4.85
C ALA A 64 1.98 6.80 -5.96
N LEU A 65 2.54 6.07 -6.92
CA LEU A 65 3.06 6.63 -8.16
C LEU A 65 2.53 5.78 -9.31
N VAL A 66 1.80 6.41 -10.22
CA VAL A 66 1.37 5.78 -11.47
C VAL A 66 2.13 6.49 -12.59
N ASP A 67 2.93 5.76 -13.35
CA ASP A 67 3.69 6.36 -14.43
C ASP A 67 2.84 6.56 -15.70
N GLY A 68 3.41 7.20 -16.70
CA GLY A 68 2.69 7.51 -17.95
C GLY A 68 2.24 6.28 -18.73
N ARG A 69 2.72 5.09 -18.40
CA ARG A 69 2.33 3.81 -19.03
C ARG A 69 1.29 3.06 -18.20
N GLY A 70 0.99 3.54 -17.00
CA GLY A 70 0.05 2.89 -16.09
C GLY A 70 0.70 1.89 -15.13
N ALA A 71 2.02 1.82 -15.07
CA ALA A 71 2.71 1.04 -14.05
C ALA A 71 2.52 1.71 -12.70
N LEU A 72 2.34 0.91 -11.66
CA LEU A 72 2.05 1.39 -10.32
C LEU A 72 3.14 1.00 -9.33
N HIS A 73 3.55 1.97 -8.51
CA HIS A 73 4.34 1.72 -7.31
C HIS A 73 3.56 2.27 -6.11
N MET A 74 3.33 1.46 -5.10
CA MET A 74 2.70 1.91 -3.86
C MET A 74 3.50 1.50 -2.65
N GLU A 75 3.42 2.32 -1.60
CA GLU A 75 4.08 2.08 -0.31
C GLU A 75 3.12 2.39 0.82
N VAL A 76 3.19 1.56 1.86
CA VAL A 76 2.57 1.84 3.16
C VAL A 76 3.69 1.92 4.17
N ARG A 77 3.82 3.06 4.85
CA ARG A 77 4.90 3.35 5.78
C ARG A 77 4.33 3.74 7.13
N ASP A 78 4.95 3.27 8.20
CA ASP A 78 4.55 3.65 9.56
C ASP A 78 5.76 3.64 10.51
N PRO A 79 5.67 4.32 11.68
CA PRO A 79 6.79 4.39 12.63
C PRO A 79 6.93 3.15 13.52
N GLY A 80 6.13 2.12 13.30
CA GLY A 80 6.17 0.89 14.09
C GLY A 80 7.40 0.03 13.84
N PRO A 81 7.46 -1.15 14.48
CA PRO A 81 8.61 -2.05 14.34
C PRO A 81 8.71 -2.73 12.98
N GLY A 82 7.69 -2.61 12.16
CA GLY A 82 7.62 -3.30 10.89
C GLY A 82 7.13 -4.74 11.03
N PRO A 83 6.96 -5.43 9.90
CA PRO A 83 6.51 -6.81 9.91
C PRO A 83 7.51 -7.71 10.64
N GLN A 84 7.00 -8.55 11.54
CA GLN A 84 7.81 -9.59 12.18
C GLN A 84 7.81 -10.82 11.27
N PRO A 85 8.96 -11.50 11.08
CA PRO A 85 9.05 -12.59 10.12
C PRO A 85 7.99 -13.67 10.28
N ASP A 86 7.63 -14.02 11.52
CA ASP A 86 6.66 -15.08 11.77
C ASP A 86 5.22 -14.60 11.83
N ALA A 87 5.00 -13.38 12.28
CA ALA A 87 3.66 -12.78 12.36
C ALA A 87 3.22 -12.19 11.00
N ALA A 88 4.17 -11.86 10.15
CA ALA A 88 3.92 -11.18 8.89
C ALA A 88 3.39 -12.10 7.79
N ARG A 89 3.30 -13.39 8.03
CA ARG A 89 2.80 -14.36 7.03
C ARG A 89 1.30 -14.55 7.08
N GLY A 90 0.57 -13.50 7.48
CA GLY A 90 -0.87 -13.46 7.35
C GLY A 90 -1.29 -13.22 5.90
N MET A 91 -2.58 -12.99 5.73
CA MET A 91 -3.22 -12.91 4.43
C MET A 91 -2.62 -11.83 3.51
N GLY A 92 -2.15 -10.71 4.08
CA GLY A 92 -1.58 -9.60 3.30
C GLY A 92 -0.36 -10.00 2.47
N TRP A 93 0.53 -10.83 3.04
CA TRP A 93 1.71 -11.29 2.31
C TRP A 93 1.37 -12.22 1.16
N ARG A 94 0.38 -13.10 1.36
CA ARG A 94 -0.09 -14.01 0.31
C ARG A 94 -0.70 -13.24 -0.86
N ILE A 95 -1.41 -12.15 -0.55
CA ILE A 95 -1.98 -11.28 -1.56
C ILE A 95 -0.87 -10.62 -2.38
N LEU A 96 0.18 -10.12 -1.73
CA LEU A 96 1.33 -9.55 -2.42
C LEU A 96 2.01 -10.57 -3.32
N GLU A 97 2.25 -11.78 -2.81
CA GLU A 97 2.87 -12.85 -3.60
C GLU A 97 2.06 -13.23 -4.84
N ARG A 98 0.73 -13.17 -4.73
CA ARG A 98 -0.16 -13.53 -5.84
C ARG A 98 -0.36 -12.42 -6.85
N MET A 99 -0.47 -11.18 -6.38
CA MET A 99 -0.98 -10.08 -7.19
C MET A 99 0.09 -9.08 -7.61
N ALA A 100 1.15 -8.93 -6.85
CA ALA A 100 2.20 -7.97 -7.17
C ALA A 100 3.25 -8.59 -8.10
N ASP A 101 3.72 -7.80 -9.04
CA ASP A 101 4.84 -8.21 -9.89
C ASP A 101 6.15 -8.17 -9.12
N ARG A 102 6.28 -7.20 -8.22
CA ARG A 102 7.41 -7.07 -7.29
C ARG A 102 6.87 -6.52 -5.98
N TRP A 103 7.48 -6.91 -4.86
CA TRP A 103 7.14 -6.37 -3.55
C TRP A 103 8.28 -6.61 -2.57
N GLY A 104 8.26 -5.87 -1.49
CA GLY A 104 9.25 -6.04 -0.43
C GLY A 104 8.89 -5.26 0.81
N SER A 105 9.70 -5.44 1.86
CA SER A 105 9.60 -4.66 3.08
C SER A 105 10.99 -4.30 3.57
N ASP A 106 11.11 -3.09 4.11
CA ASP A 106 12.37 -2.60 4.64
C ASP A 106 12.10 -1.45 5.61
N ARG A 107 13.14 -0.75 6.00
CA ARG A 107 13.04 0.53 6.72
C ARG A 107 13.62 1.61 5.83
N SER A 108 12.91 2.73 5.77
CA SER A 108 13.31 3.88 4.98
C SER A 108 12.98 5.14 5.77
N ASP A 109 13.97 6.01 5.99
CA ASP A 109 13.81 7.26 6.74
C ASP A 109 13.23 7.04 8.15
N GLY A 110 13.64 5.96 8.82
CA GLY A 110 13.16 5.66 10.16
C GLY A 110 11.78 5.02 10.22
N LEU A 111 11.13 4.78 9.09
CA LEU A 111 9.82 4.19 9.00
C LEU A 111 9.88 2.76 8.48
N ALA A 112 9.04 1.90 9.00
CA ALA A 112 8.81 0.58 8.41
C ALA A 112 8.04 0.78 7.10
N ARG A 113 8.50 0.15 6.04
CA ARG A 113 7.93 0.32 4.70
C ARG A 113 7.61 -1.04 4.10
N VAL A 114 6.38 -1.18 3.60
CA VAL A 114 5.98 -2.29 2.72
C VAL A 114 5.62 -1.66 1.39
N TRP A 115 6.15 -2.19 0.31
CA TRP A 115 5.91 -1.64 -1.03
C TRP A 115 5.57 -2.75 -2.01
N PHE A 116 4.87 -2.38 -3.07
CA PHE A 116 4.60 -3.29 -4.17
C PHE A 116 4.53 -2.55 -5.50
N GLU A 117 4.74 -3.29 -6.57
CA GLU A 117 4.70 -2.76 -7.93
C GLU A 117 3.87 -3.66 -8.84
N LEU A 118 3.13 -3.02 -9.73
CA LEU A 118 2.41 -3.67 -10.81
C LEU A 118 2.89 -3.07 -12.12
N ASP A 119 3.26 -3.94 -13.06
CA ASP A 119 3.70 -3.49 -14.37
C ASP A 119 2.53 -2.91 -15.17
N ALA A 120 2.84 -2.07 -16.14
CA ALA A 120 1.84 -1.53 -17.04
C ALA A 120 1.12 -2.69 -17.76
N VAL A 121 -0.19 -2.54 -17.91
CA VAL A 121 -0.97 -3.51 -18.69
C VAL A 121 -0.61 -3.32 -20.16
N PRO A 122 -0.18 -4.38 -20.88
CA PRO A 122 0.11 -4.25 -22.30
C PRO A 122 -1.13 -3.81 -23.06
N PRO A 123 -0.99 -2.95 -24.09
CA PRO A 123 -2.12 -2.62 -24.96
C PRO A 123 -2.61 -3.92 -25.61
N GLY A 124 -3.87 -4.21 -25.40
CA GLY A 124 -4.51 -5.45 -25.80
C GLY A 124 -4.91 -5.50 -27.23
#